data_521012a66d1854f1c916728d37483d3e
#
_entry.id   521012a66d1854f1c916728d37483d3e
#
_cell.length_a   1.000
_cell.length_b   1.000
_cell.length_c   1.000
_cell.angle_alpha   90.00
_cell.angle_beta   90.00
_cell.angle_gamma   90.00
#
_symmetry.space_group_name_H-M   'P 1'
#
loop_
_entity.id
_entity.type
_entity.pdbx_description
1 polymer ?
#
loop_
_entity_poly.entity_id
_entity_poly.type
_entity_poly.pdbx_seq_one_letter_code
_entity_poly.pdbx_strand_id
1 'polypeptide(L)'
;MYGFPEPKSCADLPDKPEYERPRLEKEVKTSSPYWSYKESFSPLIKDCPAYRSAISLKILHSDSWEQFKIKDIASIGRGRVISSIEISQQENPLYPVYSSQTSNEGIMGYLDNYMFEGEYISWTTDGANAGTVFYRNGKFNCTNVCGLLKLRNGFDTHFVSLVLSEATKKYVSINLANPKLMNNTMGNIQIRLPKFEEQKRISIIFKKLQELLDVQKHLLCKYSKQKQYLLHQMFI
;
A
#
# COMPACT_ATOMS: atom_id res chain seq x y z
N MET A 1 -6.15 41.08 1.90
CA MET A 1 -5.47 39.86 2.34
C MET A 1 -6.26 38.66 1.75
N TYR A 2 -5.81 38.12 0.64
CA TYR A 2 -6.38 36.90 0.07
C TYR A 2 -5.55 35.74 0.62
N GLY A 3 -6.12 35.05 1.61
CA GLY A 3 -5.54 33.80 2.10
C GLY A 3 -5.69 32.70 1.06
N PHE A 4 -4.59 32.21 0.50
CA PHE A 4 -4.59 30.96 -0.25
C PHE A 4 -4.83 29.80 0.73
N PRO A 5 -5.73 28.87 0.41
CA PRO A 5 -5.91 27.70 1.24
C PRO A 5 -4.60 26.92 1.30
N GLU A 6 -4.13 26.60 2.49
CA GLU A 6 -3.01 25.66 2.65
C GLU A 6 -3.38 24.31 2.06
N PRO A 7 -2.49 23.65 1.32
CA PRO A 7 -2.74 22.29 0.87
C PRO A 7 -2.87 21.38 2.09
N LYS A 8 -4.01 20.70 2.22
CA LYS A 8 -4.40 19.93 3.42
C LYS A 8 -3.50 18.74 3.72
N SER A 9 -2.78 18.21 2.72
CA SER A 9 -1.77 17.16 2.91
C SER A 9 -0.89 17.01 1.66
N CYS A 10 0.24 16.29 1.77
CA CYS A 10 1.05 15.91 0.62
C CYS A 10 0.35 14.89 -0.29
N ALA A 11 -0.77 14.32 0.15
CA ALA A 11 -1.60 13.42 -0.64
C ALA A 11 -2.43 14.17 -1.70
N ASP A 12 -2.61 15.48 -1.55
CA ASP A 12 -3.39 16.32 -2.46
C ASP A 12 -2.56 16.87 -3.64
N LEU A 13 -1.30 16.41 -3.79
CA LEU A 13 -0.49 16.76 -4.94
C LEU A 13 -1.01 16.01 -6.17
N PRO A 14 -1.22 16.70 -7.32
CA PRO A 14 -1.66 16.05 -8.55
C PRO A 14 -0.64 14.98 -8.96
N ASP A 15 -1.15 13.80 -9.36
CA ASP A 15 -0.36 12.63 -9.80
C ASP A 15 0.52 12.88 -11.03
N LYS A 16 0.43 14.07 -11.63
CA LYS A 16 1.22 14.46 -12.80
C LYS A 16 1.84 15.84 -12.57
N PRO A 17 3.16 15.96 -12.58
CA PRO A 17 3.78 17.25 -12.71
C PRO A 17 3.47 17.80 -14.11
N GLU A 18 2.73 18.89 -14.18
CA GLU A 18 2.56 19.72 -15.36
C GLU A 18 3.86 20.51 -15.59
N TYR A 19 4.92 19.78 -15.90
CA TYR A 19 6.24 20.35 -16.20
C TYR A 19 6.56 20.12 -17.67
N GLU A 20 6.43 21.17 -18.45
CA GLU A 20 7.01 21.21 -19.80
C GLU A 20 8.53 21.17 -19.70
N ARG A 21 9.13 20.10 -20.17
CA ARG A 21 10.60 19.96 -20.26
C ARG A 21 11.12 20.89 -21.34
N PRO A 22 12.25 21.58 -21.12
CA PRO A 22 12.97 22.22 -22.20
C PRO A 22 13.36 21.15 -23.23
N ARG A 23 13.08 21.42 -24.52
CA ARG A 23 13.44 20.55 -25.66
C ARG A 23 14.96 20.37 -25.68
N LEU A 24 15.40 19.20 -25.23
CA LEU A 24 16.67 18.66 -25.69
C LEU A 24 16.34 17.82 -26.92
N GLU A 25 16.67 18.39 -28.09
CA GLU A 25 16.56 17.71 -29.37
C GLU A 25 17.47 16.49 -29.39
N LYS A 26 16.92 15.32 -29.12
CA LYS A 26 17.27 14.04 -29.76
C LYS A 26 16.04 13.16 -29.70
N GLU A 27 15.50 12.83 -30.86
CA GLU A 27 14.35 11.97 -31.03
C GLU A 27 14.53 10.63 -30.33
N VAL A 28 13.83 10.45 -29.20
CA VAL A 28 13.49 9.13 -28.69
C VAL A 28 12.02 8.94 -29.03
N LYS A 29 11.75 8.13 -30.05
CA LYS A 29 10.40 7.69 -30.39
C LYS A 29 9.86 6.87 -29.21
N THR A 30 9.10 7.50 -28.33
CA THR A 30 8.30 6.82 -27.32
C THR A 30 6.85 7.08 -27.57
N SER A 31 6.12 6.04 -27.92
CA SER A 31 4.68 6.06 -28.23
C SER A 31 3.80 5.97 -26.99
N SER A 32 4.25 6.41 -25.81
CA SER A 32 3.41 6.52 -24.61
C SER A 32 4.08 7.41 -23.56
N PRO A 33 3.36 8.36 -22.93
CA PRO A 33 3.87 9.13 -21.80
C PRO A 33 3.97 8.31 -20.50
N TYR A 34 3.49 7.08 -20.50
CA TYR A 34 3.75 6.13 -19.41
C TYR A 34 5.07 5.41 -19.69
N TRP A 35 6.09 5.82 -18.95
CA TRP A 35 7.31 5.05 -18.85
C TRP A 35 6.94 3.64 -18.39
N SER A 36 7.15 2.65 -19.24
CA SER A 36 7.01 1.28 -18.78
C SER A 36 8.09 1.07 -17.71
N TYR A 37 7.66 0.73 -16.53
CA TYR A 37 8.51 0.55 -15.34
C TYR A 37 9.69 -0.42 -15.58
N LYS A 38 9.59 -1.24 -16.63
CA LYS A 38 10.63 -2.19 -17.04
C LYS A 38 11.80 -1.58 -17.82
N GLU A 39 11.58 -0.52 -18.58
CA GLU A 39 12.62 -0.04 -19.51
C GLU A 39 13.47 1.11 -18.97
N SER A 40 12.93 1.92 -18.08
CA SER A 40 13.61 3.12 -17.58
C SER A 40 14.56 2.86 -16.41
N PHE A 41 14.33 1.81 -15.63
CA PHE A 41 15.18 1.45 -14.49
C PHE A 41 16.26 0.42 -14.83
N SER A 42 16.19 -0.22 -15.99
CA SER A 42 17.06 -1.33 -16.37
C SER A 42 18.57 -0.99 -16.37
N PRO A 43 19.04 0.15 -16.87
CA PRO A 43 20.48 0.45 -16.87
C PRO A 43 21.03 0.85 -15.50
N LEU A 44 20.30 1.67 -14.74
CA LEU A 44 20.73 2.17 -13.42
C LEU A 44 20.69 1.11 -12.33
N ILE A 45 19.77 0.16 -12.46
CA ILE A 45 19.58 -0.90 -11.47
C ILE A 45 20.60 -2.03 -11.66
N LYS A 46 21.03 -2.32 -12.90
CA LYS A 46 22.02 -3.39 -13.19
C LYS A 46 23.34 -3.20 -12.47
N ASP A 47 23.76 -1.96 -12.24
CA ASP A 47 25.01 -1.64 -11.59
C ASP A 47 24.88 -1.35 -10.08
N CYS A 48 23.66 -1.37 -9.54
CA CYS A 48 23.43 -1.22 -8.12
C CYS A 48 23.77 -2.53 -7.37
N PRO A 49 24.67 -2.48 -6.35
CA PRO A 49 25.01 -3.68 -5.55
C PRO A 49 23.80 -4.33 -4.90
N ALA A 50 22.81 -3.53 -4.46
CA ALA A 50 21.55 -4.02 -3.90
C ALA A 50 20.69 -4.76 -4.95
N TYR A 51 20.74 -4.33 -6.21
CA TYR A 51 20.06 -5.02 -7.31
C TYR A 51 20.74 -6.33 -7.70
N ARG A 52 22.08 -6.37 -7.73
CA ARG A 52 22.81 -7.63 -7.89
C ARG A 52 22.54 -8.60 -6.77
N SER A 53 22.43 -8.11 -5.53
CA SER A 53 22.00 -8.92 -4.39
C SER A 53 20.53 -9.38 -4.52
N ALA A 54 19.65 -8.53 -5.03
CA ALA A 54 18.24 -8.87 -5.25
C ALA A 54 18.02 -9.82 -6.44
N ILE A 55 18.85 -9.71 -7.50
CA ILE A 55 18.85 -10.66 -8.64
C ILE A 55 19.60 -11.94 -8.31
N SER A 56 20.64 -11.89 -7.50
CA SER A 56 21.30 -13.07 -6.91
C SER A 56 20.36 -13.82 -5.93
N LEU A 57 19.33 -13.15 -5.45
CA LEU A 57 18.13 -13.75 -4.95
C LEU A 57 17.41 -14.41 -6.17
N LYS A 58 17.83 -15.59 -6.58
CA LYS A 58 17.04 -16.54 -7.36
C LYS A 58 15.73 -16.93 -6.62
N ILE A 59 15.26 -16.04 -5.77
CA ILE A 59 14.20 -16.15 -4.78
C ILE A 59 12.85 -16.29 -5.48
N LEU A 60 12.68 -15.67 -6.63
CA LEU A 60 11.37 -15.59 -7.29
C LEU A 60 11.02 -16.82 -8.13
N HIS A 61 11.91 -17.80 -8.26
CA HIS A 61 11.71 -19.00 -9.06
C HIS A 61 12.26 -20.28 -8.41
N SER A 62 12.27 -20.33 -7.09
CA SER A 62 12.63 -21.54 -6.40
C SER A 62 11.48 -22.54 -6.52
N ASP A 63 11.75 -23.71 -7.09
CA ASP A 63 10.83 -24.87 -7.12
C ASP A 63 10.45 -25.36 -5.71
N SER A 64 11.08 -24.78 -4.67
CA SER A 64 10.90 -25.08 -3.24
C SER A 64 9.76 -24.30 -2.55
N TRP A 65 8.99 -23.46 -3.28
CA TRP A 65 7.86 -22.73 -2.68
C TRP A 65 6.65 -23.64 -2.53
N GLU A 66 6.19 -23.79 -1.30
CA GLU A 66 5.03 -24.59 -0.97
C GLU A 66 3.73 -23.85 -1.20
N GLN A 67 2.67 -24.56 -1.55
CA GLN A 67 1.35 -23.99 -1.83
C GLN A 67 0.45 -24.08 -0.59
N PHE A 68 -0.16 -22.94 -0.22
CA PHE A 68 -1.05 -22.83 0.93
C PHE A 68 -2.38 -22.19 0.53
N LYS A 69 -3.48 -22.61 1.18
CA LYS A 69 -4.73 -21.83 1.19
C LYS A 69 -4.73 -20.89 2.38
N ILE A 70 -5.26 -19.70 2.20
CA ILE A 70 -5.27 -18.67 3.26
C ILE A 70 -5.96 -19.17 4.53
N LYS A 71 -7.07 -19.88 4.43
CA LYS A 71 -7.78 -20.47 5.58
C LYS A 71 -6.95 -21.44 6.41
N ASP A 72 -5.93 -22.06 5.81
CA ASP A 72 -5.09 -23.05 6.48
C ASP A 72 -3.97 -22.38 7.29
N ILE A 73 -3.58 -21.15 6.92
CA ILE A 73 -2.48 -20.40 7.54
C ILE A 73 -2.93 -19.18 8.34
N ALA A 74 -4.20 -18.78 8.26
CA ALA A 74 -4.73 -17.59 8.92
C ALA A 74 -6.11 -17.81 9.52
N SER A 75 -6.43 -17.08 10.60
CA SER A 75 -7.79 -16.84 11.03
C SER A 75 -8.37 -15.64 10.27
N ILE A 76 -9.63 -15.74 9.85
CA ILE A 76 -10.31 -14.74 9.04
C ILE A 76 -11.40 -14.09 9.89
N GLY A 77 -11.36 -12.78 10.01
CA GLY A 77 -12.29 -11.99 10.78
C GLY A 77 -12.74 -10.72 10.06
N ARG A 78 -13.51 -9.91 10.79
CA ARG A 78 -13.94 -8.56 10.40
C ARG A 78 -13.97 -7.68 11.63
N GLY A 79 -14.01 -6.37 11.42
CA GLY A 79 -14.31 -5.41 12.45
C GLY A 79 -15.82 -5.30 12.73
N ARG A 80 -16.19 -4.26 13.47
CA ARG A 80 -17.57 -3.92 13.80
C ARG A 80 -18.08 -2.73 12.99
N VAL A 81 -19.36 -2.44 13.06
CA VAL A 81 -19.91 -1.19 12.54
C VAL A 81 -19.38 -0.04 13.41
N ILE A 82 -18.75 0.94 12.78
CA ILE A 82 -18.25 2.18 13.40
C ILE A 82 -18.81 3.33 12.57
N SER A 83 -19.56 4.23 13.22
CA SER A 83 -20.17 5.37 12.55
C SER A 83 -19.28 6.60 12.59
N SER A 84 -19.52 7.54 11.65
CA SER A 84 -18.82 8.84 11.66
C SER A 84 -19.15 9.65 12.92
N ILE A 85 -20.36 9.47 13.49
CA ILE A 85 -20.76 10.12 14.74
C ILE A 85 -19.90 9.61 15.88
N GLU A 86 -19.71 8.29 15.99
CA GLU A 86 -18.85 7.68 17.02
C GLU A 86 -17.42 8.25 16.95
N ILE A 87 -16.86 8.38 15.74
CA ILE A 87 -15.52 8.96 15.54
C ILE A 87 -15.47 10.43 15.97
N SER A 88 -16.52 11.21 15.68
CA SER A 88 -16.53 12.66 16.01
C SER A 88 -16.72 12.95 17.49
N GLN A 89 -17.17 11.98 18.27
CA GLN A 89 -17.43 12.11 19.71
C GLN A 89 -16.25 11.70 20.60
N GLN A 90 -15.11 11.35 20.01
CA GLN A 90 -13.94 10.91 20.78
C GLN A 90 -13.22 12.10 21.43
N GLU A 91 -12.79 11.93 22.68
CA GLU A 91 -12.05 12.96 23.42
C GLU A 91 -10.56 12.92 23.15
N ASN A 92 -9.97 11.72 23.06
CA ASN A 92 -8.54 11.47 22.83
C ASN A 92 -8.28 10.43 21.72
N PRO A 93 -8.64 10.71 20.47
CA PRO A 93 -8.61 9.73 19.39
C PRO A 93 -7.16 9.35 18.99
N LEU A 94 -6.67 8.22 19.49
CA LEU A 94 -5.30 7.74 19.29
C LEU A 94 -5.20 6.57 18.30
N TYR A 95 -6.22 5.71 18.23
CA TYR A 95 -6.13 4.46 17.51
C TYR A 95 -6.88 4.54 16.18
N PRO A 96 -6.19 4.29 15.03
CA PRO A 96 -6.79 4.43 13.71
C PRO A 96 -7.95 3.45 13.51
N VAL A 97 -8.94 3.90 12.76
CA VAL A 97 -10.08 3.10 12.29
C VAL A 97 -9.92 2.88 10.79
N TYR A 98 -9.72 1.62 10.39
CA TYR A 98 -9.61 1.25 8.98
C TYR A 98 -10.97 0.86 8.40
N SER A 99 -11.22 1.30 7.17
CA SER A 99 -12.46 0.99 6.43
C SER A 99 -12.14 0.49 5.00
N SER A 100 -13.15 0.42 4.14
CA SER A 100 -13.00 0.01 2.75
C SER A 100 -12.40 1.08 1.83
N GLN A 101 -12.17 2.30 2.31
CA GLN A 101 -11.49 3.32 1.51
C GLN A 101 -10.01 3.01 1.32
N THR A 102 -9.42 3.47 0.22
CA THR A 102 -7.98 3.32 -0.07
C THR A 102 -7.20 4.61 0.09
N SER A 103 -7.88 5.75 0.11
CA SER A 103 -7.28 7.04 0.48
C SER A 103 -6.82 7.01 1.94
N ASN A 104 -5.74 7.76 2.23
CA ASN A 104 -5.16 7.83 3.57
C ASN A 104 -4.92 6.43 4.18
N GLU A 105 -4.40 5.49 3.38
CA GLU A 105 -4.16 4.09 3.78
C GLU A 105 -5.38 3.37 4.37
N GLY A 106 -6.58 3.82 4.05
CA GLY A 106 -7.83 3.25 4.55
C GLY A 106 -8.28 3.80 5.90
N ILE A 107 -7.61 4.80 6.46
CA ILE A 107 -7.98 5.42 7.73
C ILE A 107 -9.17 6.34 7.51
N MET A 108 -10.30 6.07 8.18
CA MET A 108 -11.48 6.94 8.18
C MET A 108 -11.57 7.86 9.41
N GLY A 109 -10.76 7.62 10.44
CA GLY A 109 -10.71 8.39 11.68
C GLY A 109 -9.98 7.64 12.78
N TYR A 110 -10.16 8.08 14.01
CA TYR A 110 -9.49 7.52 15.18
C TYR A 110 -10.47 7.35 16.33
N LEU A 111 -10.21 6.38 17.23
CA LEU A 111 -10.94 6.16 18.47
C LEU A 111 -10.01 6.20 19.68
N ASP A 112 -10.57 6.37 20.87
CA ASP A 112 -9.85 6.36 22.15
C ASP A 112 -9.44 4.96 22.58
N ASN A 113 -10.12 3.93 22.06
CA ASN A 113 -9.85 2.52 22.34
C ASN A 113 -9.49 1.75 21.06
N TYR A 114 -9.00 0.52 21.22
CA TYR A 114 -8.66 -0.36 20.11
C TYR A 114 -9.28 -1.73 20.26
N MET A 115 -9.57 -2.37 19.13
CA MET A 115 -10.13 -3.73 19.05
C MET A 115 -9.06 -4.79 18.76
N PHE A 116 -8.00 -4.40 18.05
CA PHE A 116 -6.97 -5.30 17.57
C PHE A 116 -5.59 -4.78 17.94
N GLU A 117 -4.67 -5.72 18.26
CA GLU A 117 -3.27 -5.40 18.57
C GLU A 117 -2.34 -6.43 17.93
N GLY A 118 -1.21 -5.93 17.39
CA GLY A 118 -0.17 -6.73 16.74
C GLY A 118 -0.26 -6.70 15.22
N GLU A 119 0.28 -7.72 14.55
CA GLU A 119 0.36 -7.78 13.10
C GLU A 119 -0.85 -8.46 12.49
N TYR A 120 -1.44 -7.81 11.49
CA TYR A 120 -2.60 -8.27 10.72
C TYR A 120 -2.44 -7.91 9.25
N ILE A 121 -3.20 -8.59 8.42
CA ILE A 121 -3.46 -8.18 7.04
C ILE A 121 -4.92 -7.76 6.96
N SER A 122 -5.18 -6.54 6.46
CA SER A 122 -6.54 -6.10 6.16
C SER A 122 -6.78 -6.06 4.66
N TRP A 123 -8.03 -6.25 4.23
CA TRP A 123 -8.41 -6.05 2.83
C TRP A 123 -9.79 -5.42 2.72
N THR A 124 -9.97 -4.69 1.62
CA THR A 124 -11.26 -4.10 1.27
C THR A 124 -12.20 -5.17 0.74
N THR A 125 -13.35 -5.38 1.39
CA THR A 125 -14.29 -6.43 0.99
C THR A 125 -15.21 -6.03 -0.13
N ASP A 126 -15.55 -4.74 -0.25
CA ASP A 126 -16.57 -4.21 -1.15
C ASP A 126 -16.10 -2.93 -1.86
N GLY A 127 -16.73 -2.63 -3.00
CA GLY A 127 -16.59 -1.38 -3.73
C GLY A 127 -15.53 -1.44 -4.81
N ALA A 128 -15.29 -0.30 -5.47
CA ALA A 128 -14.37 -0.18 -6.61
C ALA A 128 -12.95 -0.66 -6.29
N ASN A 129 -12.56 -0.60 -5.02
CA ASN A 129 -11.24 -1.02 -4.55
C ASN A 129 -11.25 -2.37 -3.82
N ALA A 130 -12.28 -3.20 -4.01
CA ALA A 130 -12.33 -4.53 -3.43
C ALA A 130 -11.06 -5.32 -3.74
N GLY A 131 -10.55 -6.05 -2.75
CA GLY A 131 -9.32 -6.82 -2.89
C GLY A 131 -8.03 -6.04 -2.64
N THR A 132 -8.09 -4.73 -2.36
CA THR A 132 -6.90 -3.99 -1.91
C THR A 132 -6.46 -4.49 -0.54
N VAL A 133 -5.19 -4.85 -0.44
CA VAL A 133 -4.58 -5.48 0.74
C VAL A 133 -3.62 -4.51 1.42
N PHE A 134 -3.67 -4.47 2.76
CA PHE A 134 -2.77 -3.67 3.58
C PHE A 134 -2.17 -4.52 4.71
N TYR A 135 -0.90 -4.30 4.98
CA TYR A 135 -0.26 -4.75 6.21
C TYR A 135 -0.60 -3.77 7.34
N ARG A 136 -0.99 -4.30 8.50
CA ARG A 136 -1.31 -3.52 9.71
C ARG A 136 -0.45 -3.99 10.87
N ASN A 137 0.05 -3.05 11.64
CA ASN A 137 0.83 -3.34 12.84
C ASN A 137 0.52 -2.33 13.94
N GLY A 138 0.44 -2.81 15.18
CA GLY A 138 0.14 -1.99 16.35
C GLY A 138 -1.31 -2.11 16.80
N LYS A 139 -1.82 -1.05 17.43
CA LYS A 139 -3.20 -0.98 17.99
C LYS A 139 -4.11 -0.25 17.02
N PHE A 140 -5.24 -0.85 16.67
CA PHE A 140 -6.15 -0.28 15.68
C PHE A 140 -7.58 -0.81 15.80
N ASN A 141 -8.46 -0.17 15.07
CA ASN A 141 -9.86 -0.56 14.87
C ASN A 141 -10.11 -0.85 13.39
N CYS A 142 -11.16 -1.62 13.10
CA CYS A 142 -11.54 -1.96 11.74
C CYS A 142 -13.05 -2.01 11.62
N THR A 143 -13.58 -1.51 10.51
CA THR A 143 -15.01 -1.57 10.23
C THR A 143 -15.44 -2.95 9.72
N ASN A 144 -16.74 -3.20 9.68
CA ASN A 144 -17.31 -4.45 9.17
C ASN A 144 -17.13 -4.65 7.65
N VAL A 145 -16.79 -3.60 6.89
CA VAL A 145 -16.49 -3.64 5.45
C VAL A 145 -14.99 -3.84 5.15
N CYS A 146 -14.22 -4.05 6.19
CA CYS A 146 -12.80 -4.36 6.14
C CYS A 146 -12.58 -5.78 6.67
N GLY A 147 -12.05 -6.67 5.84
CA GLY A 147 -11.68 -8.01 6.26
C GLY A 147 -10.32 -8.01 6.96
N LEU A 148 -10.12 -8.95 7.87
CA LEU A 148 -8.90 -9.11 8.66
C LEU A 148 -8.39 -10.54 8.62
N LEU A 149 -7.07 -10.69 8.45
CA LEU A 149 -6.35 -11.96 8.59
C LEU A 149 -5.36 -11.83 9.75
N LYS A 150 -5.41 -12.79 10.66
CA LYS A 150 -4.36 -13.02 11.66
C LYS A 150 -3.62 -14.28 11.26
N LEU A 151 -2.37 -14.17 10.86
CA LEU A 151 -1.57 -15.34 10.48
C LEU A 151 -1.20 -16.19 11.69
N ARG A 152 -1.04 -17.49 11.45
CA ARG A 152 -0.48 -18.44 12.41
C ARG A 152 1.04 -18.27 12.49
N ASN A 153 1.64 -18.80 13.56
CA ASN A 153 3.09 -18.83 13.69
C ASN A 153 3.73 -19.58 12.51
N GLY A 154 4.90 -19.10 12.09
CA GLY A 154 5.64 -19.68 10.96
C GLY A 154 5.43 -18.96 9.63
N PHE A 155 4.65 -17.87 9.61
CA PHE A 155 4.44 -17.04 8.42
C PHE A 155 4.74 -15.57 8.74
N ASP A 156 5.46 -14.89 7.85
CA ASP A 156 5.74 -13.45 7.98
C ASP A 156 4.54 -12.64 7.43
N THR A 157 3.90 -11.87 8.30
CA THR A 157 2.66 -11.15 7.98
C THR A 157 2.86 -10.12 6.89
N HIS A 158 3.99 -9.40 6.91
CA HIS A 158 4.28 -8.40 5.90
C HIS A 158 4.55 -9.05 4.54
N PHE A 159 5.37 -10.11 4.48
CA PHE A 159 5.63 -10.84 3.24
C PHE A 159 4.34 -11.40 2.62
N VAL A 160 3.50 -12.07 3.44
CA VAL A 160 2.23 -12.63 2.97
C VAL A 160 1.29 -11.52 2.48
N SER A 161 1.29 -10.33 3.08
CA SER A 161 0.51 -9.20 2.59
C SER A 161 0.93 -8.76 1.18
N LEU A 162 2.23 -8.76 0.88
CA LEU A 162 2.76 -8.44 -0.45
C LEU A 162 2.30 -9.48 -1.50
N VAL A 163 2.41 -10.77 -1.16
CA VAL A 163 1.96 -11.85 -2.05
C VAL A 163 0.44 -11.77 -2.30
N LEU A 164 -0.32 -11.50 -1.23
CA LEU A 164 -1.78 -11.37 -1.32
C LEU A 164 -2.20 -10.16 -2.15
N SER A 165 -1.50 -9.04 -2.09
CA SER A 165 -1.83 -7.84 -2.86
C SER A 165 -1.86 -8.10 -4.38
N GLU A 166 -1.04 -9.04 -4.85
CA GLU A 166 -1.06 -9.49 -6.26
C GLU A 166 -2.08 -10.61 -6.49
N ALA A 167 -2.18 -11.56 -5.55
CA ALA A 167 -3.06 -12.71 -5.72
C ALA A 167 -4.54 -12.32 -5.74
N THR A 168 -4.98 -11.40 -4.88
CA THR A 168 -6.38 -10.97 -4.75
C THR A 168 -6.98 -10.41 -6.03
N LYS A 169 -6.17 -9.75 -6.87
CA LYS A 169 -6.62 -9.15 -8.15
C LYS A 169 -7.37 -10.13 -9.05
N LYS A 170 -7.06 -11.42 -8.98
CA LYS A 170 -7.67 -12.48 -9.79
C LYS A 170 -9.00 -12.99 -9.23
N TYR A 171 -9.30 -12.69 -7.96
CA TYR A 171 -10.43 -13.28 -7.23
C TYR A 171 -11.53 -12.27 -6.92
N VAL A 172 -11.33 -11.00 -7.23
CA VAL A 172 -12.38 -9.99 -7.14
C VAL A 172 -13.44 -10.29 -8.18
N SER A 173 -14.70 -10.36 -7.76
CA SER A 173 -15.83 -10.58 -8.68
C SER A 173 -16.09 -9.31 -9.49
N ILE A 174 -15.89 -9.39 -10.82
CA ILE A 174 -16.06 -8.27 -11.77
C ILE A 174 -17.49 -8.21 -12.33
N ASN A 175 -18.25 -9.30 -12.20
CA ASN A 175 -19.58 -9.43 -12.81
C ASN A 175 -20.73 -8.78 -12.02
N LEU A 176 -20.42 -8.13 -10.91
CA LEU A 176 -21.38 -7.42 -10.08
C LEU A 176 -21.20 -5.92 -10.25
N ALA A 177 -22.30 -5.17 -10.21
CA ALA A 177 -22.27 -3.70 -10.19
C ALA A 177 -21.37 -3.14 -9.07
N ASN A 178 -21.13 -3.95 -8.03
CA ASN A 178 -20.20 -3.63 -6.93
C ASN A 178 -19.20 -4.78 -6.76
N PRO A 179 -17.92 -4.62 -7.15
CA PRO A 179 -16.89 -5.63 -6.97
C PRO A 179 -16.76 -6.07 -5.52
N LYS A 180 -16.54 -7.38 -5.28
CA LYS A 180 -16.45 -7.94 -3.93
C LYS A 180 -15.36 -9.00 -3.80
N LEU A 181 -14.73 -9.02 -2.63
CA LEU A 181 -13.86 -10.09 -2.18
C LEU A 181 -14.23 -10.52 -0.76
N MET A 182 -15.12 -11.49 -0.66
CA MET A 182 -15.69 -11.94 0.61
C MET A 182 -14.75 -12.91 1.34
N ASN A 183 -14.99 -13.12 2.65
CA ASN A 183 -14.16 -13.97 3.53
C ASN A 183 -13.97 -15.38 2.96
N ASN A 184 -15.03 -16.00 2.43
CA ASN A 184 -14.95 -17.36 1.88
C ASN A 184 -14.03 -17.41 0.65
N THR A 185 -14.12 -16.42 -0.22
CA THR A 185 -13.25 -16.31 -1.40
C THR A 185 -11.81 -16.07 -0.96
N MET A 186 -11.58 -15.12 -0.03
CA MET A 186 -10.26 -14.84 0.53
C MET A 186 -9.65 -16.11 1.15
N GLY A 187 -10.41 -16.87 1.94
CA GLY A 187 -9.92 -18.10 2.59
C GLY A 187 -9.52 -19.21 1.60
N ASN A 188 -10.10 -19.23 0.41
CA ASN A 188 -9.81 -20.21 -0.62
C ASN A 188 -8.71 -19.78 -1.60
N ILE A 189 -8.20 -18.54 -1.50
CA ILE A 189 -7.06 -18.09 -2.30
C ILE A 189 -5.87 -19.00 -2.02
N GLN A 190 -5.24 -19.45 -3.08
CA GLN A 190 -4.02 -20.24 -3.03
C GLN A 190 -2.83 -19.33 -3.33
N ILE A 191 -1.84 -19.38 -2.46
CA ILE A 191 -0.56 -18.67 -2.61
C ILE A 191 0.61 -19.62 -2.45
N ARG A 192 1.73 -19.28 -3.04
CA ARG A 192 2.99 -20.02 -2.87
C ARG A 192 3.91 -19.21 -1.97
N LEU A 193 4.49 -19.86 -0.97
CA LEU A 193 5.36 -19.22 0.01
C LEU A 193 6.66 -20.01 0.16
N PRO A 194 7.80 -19.32 0.28
CA PRO A 194 9.07 -19.94 0.63
C PRO A 194 9.12 -20.27 2.13
N LYS A 195 10.23 -20.85 2.57
CA LYS A 195 10.50 -21.09 3.98
C LYS A 195 10.47 -19.78 4.78
N PHE A 196 10.10 -19.85 6.05
CA PHE A 196 9.90 -18.69 6.92
C PHE A 196 11.09 -17.71 6.97
N GLU A 197 12.31 -18.23 7.04
CA GLU A 197 13.51 -17.39 7.06
C GLU A 197 13.69 -16.58 5.77
N GLU A 198 13.28 -17.15 4.65
CA GLU A 198 13.31 -16.44 3.37
C GLU A 198 12.20 -15.39 3.28
N GLN A 199 10.99 -15.69 3.78
CA GLN A 199 9.92 -14.70 3.91
C GLN A 199 10.40 -13.47 4.69
N LYS A 200 11.05 -13.67 5.84
CA LYS A 200 11.61 -12.58 6.66
C LYS A 200 12.65 -11.75 5.91
N ARG A 201 13.59 -12.40 5.21
CA ARG A 201 14.62 -11.70 4.43
C ARG A 201 14.01 -10.79 3.38
N ILE A 202 13.05 -11.31 2.62
CA ILE A 202 12.34 -10.56 1.60
C ILE A 202 11.54 -9.41 2.23
N SER A 203 10.83 -9.68 3.32
CA SER A 203 10.06 -8.69 4.07
C SER A 203 10.93 -7.50 4.52
N ILE A 204 12.12 -7.75 5.04
CA ILE A 204 13.06 -6.69 5.46
C ILE A 204 13.48 -5.81 4.27
N ILE A 205 13.76 -6.43 3.11
CA ILE A 205 14.13 -5.68 1.90
C ILE A 205 12.99 -4.76 1.47
N PHE A 206 11.76 -5.28 1.40
CA PHE A 206 10.61 -4.48 1.00
C PHE A 206 10.27 -3.38 2.01
N LYS A 207 10.39 -3.62 3.32
CA LYS A 207 10.23 -2.59 4.35
C LYS A 207 11.22 -1.44 4.14
N LYS A 208 12.50 -1.76 3.90
CA LYS A 208 13.52 -0.72 3.62
C LYS A 208 13.25 0.05 2.33
N LEU A 209 12.79 -0.62 1.28
CA LEU A 209 12.40 0.05 0.04
C LEU A 209 11.22 0.99 0.26
N GLN A 210 10.24 0.58 1.05
CA GLN A 210 9.09 1.43 1.40
C GLN A 210 9.53 2.66 2.21
N GLU A 211 10.40 2.49 3.22
CA GLU A 211 10.97 3.60 3.99
C GLU A 211 11.68 4.61 3.08
N LEU A 212 12.49 4.15 2.12
CA LEU A 212 13.16 5.02 1.15
C LEU A 212 12.16 5.78 0.27
N LEU A 213 11.12 5.10 -0.20
CA LEU A 213 10.06 5.73 -0.99
C LEU A 213 9.32 6.81 -0.19
N ASP A 214 9.05 6.57 1.07
CA ASP A 214 8.35 7.52 1.93
C ASP A 214 9.22 8.75 2.25
N VAL A 215 10.53 8.57 2.46
CA VAL A 215 11.49 9.67 2.56
C VAL A 215 11.52 10.51 1.28
N GLN A 216 11.56 9.87 0.10
CA GLN A 216 11.55 10.58 -1.18
C GLN A 216 10.25 11.36 -1.41
N LYS A 217 9.09 10.78 -1.10
CA LYS A 217 7.80 11.48 -1.17
C LYS A 217 7.77 12.71 -0.26
N HIS A 218 8.29 12.57 0.97
CA HIS A 218 8.39 13.68 1.90
C HIS A 218 9.29 14.81 1.41
N LEU A 219 10.44 14.49 0.82
CA LEU A 219 11.34 15.46 0.19
C LEU A 219 10.66 16.18 -0.98
N LEU A 220 9.98 15.45 -1.87
CA LEU A 220 9.23 16.03 -2.98
C LEU A 220 8.15 17.01 -2.48
N CYS A 221 7.43 16.67 -1.42
CA CYS A 221 6.48 17.57 -0.80
C CYS A 221 7.14 18.84 -0.26
N LYS A 222 8.27 18.72 0.44
CA LYS A 222 9.04 19.90 0.92
C LYS A 222 9.50 20.80 -0.23
N TYR A 223 10.06 20.22 -1.29
CA TYR A 223 10.49 21.00 -2.45
C TYR A 223 9.32 21.67 -3.18
N SER A 224 8.17 21.01 -3.27
CA SER A 224 6.97 21.62 -3.85
C SER A 224 6.50 22.83 -3.04
N LYS A 225 6.49 22.74 -1.70
CA LYS A 225 6.17 23.86 -0.82
C LYS A 225 7.19 25.01 -0.94
N GLN A 226 8.48 24.70 -1.00
CA GLN A 226 9.54 25.69 -1.18
C GLN A 226 9.43 26.40 -2.52
N LYS A 227 9.15 25.65 -3.61
CA LYS A 227 8.89 26.23 -4.93
C LYS A 227 7.71 27.21 -4.88
N GLN A 228 6.59 26.82 -4.28
CA GLN A 228 5.42 27.71 -4.14
C GLN A 228 5.75 28.98 -3.37
N TYR A 229 6.48 28.84 -2.25
CA TYR A 229 6.93 29.98 -1.45
C TYR A 229 7.80 30.95 -2.28
N LEU A 230 8.80 30.45 -3.00
CA LEU A 230 9.68 31.28 -3.83
C LEU A 230 8.91 31.98 -4.96
N LEU A 231 8.00 31.25 -5.64
CA LEU A 231 7.15 31.88 -6.66
C LEU A 231 6.29 32.98 -6.07
N HIS A 232 5.73 32.78 -4.90
CA HIS A 232 4.96 33.82 -4.21
C HIS A 232 5.81 35.05 -3.89
N GLN A 233 7.05 34.89 -3.46
CA GLN A 233 7.96 36.01 -3.18
C GLN A 233 8.41 36.74 -4.44
N MET A 234 8.45 36.09 -5.59
CA MET A 234 8.94 36.69 -6.86
C MET A 234 7.85 37.47 -7.60
N PHE A 235 6.56 37.16 -7.37
CA PHE A 235 5.43 37.70 -8.15
C PHE A 235 4.45 38.56 -7.31
N ILE A 236 4.80 38.90 -6.09
CA ILE A 236 4.15 39.92 -5.24
C ILE A 236 5.08 41.11 -5.04
#